data_6b6f420a1c7abcd4589f2a03a1a76b2f
#
_entry.id   6b6f420a1c7abcd4589f2a03a1a76b2f
#
_cell.length_a   1.000
_cell.length_b   1.000
_cell.length_c   1.000
_cell.angle_alpha   90.00
_cell.angle_beta   90.00
_cell.angle_gamma   90.00
#
_symmetry.space_group_name_H-M   'P 1'
#
loop_
_entity.id
_entity.type
_entity.pdbx_description
1 polymer ?
#
loop_
_entity_poly.entity_id
_entity_poly.type
_entity_poly.pdbx_seq_one_letter_code
_entity_poly.pdbx_strand_id
1 'polypeptide(L)'
;MTKSLGKKLAVLLSAAVLAGSFTGCGLLQNTEIVFTTGLSGNQLFKIGKSVCTLPEAMIYVMDYQRQYEGVYGVEMWGHDFGGVTFEEYVKDTIVDQLASMKAITLLAGDYDVALSSDEENQVSQAAQEYFDALSTDQIEYMDLELKDVEGLYRDHALSGKVYEEITKDVNTEVSDDEARIITVQQIRLDSSETAQTVKEQLDSGRDFAAVASAYSLDSQITYTFGRGEHDSAYEEAAFVLENDQVSDIIEAEDGYYILKCVNNFDQEATEANKITMVEKRRDELFESVYDQLVAETPSQFNSRLWGKVHFADWTGEMPPDFLGIYEQYLGT
;
A
#
# COMPACT_ATOMS: atom_id res chain seq x y z
N MET A 1 8.55 -6.94 22.52
CA MET A 1 7.38 -6.72 21.66
C MET A 1 7.73 -5.93 20.39
N THR A 2 8.98 -5.91 19.95
CA THR A 2 9.50 -5.12 18.81
C THR A 2 9.72 -5.92 17.50
N LYS A 3 9.43 -7.22 17.51
CA LYS A 3 9.66 -8.10 16.32
C LYS A 3 8.55 -8.10 15.25
N SER A 4 7.49 -7.32 15.44
CA SER A 4 6.33 -7.31 14.52
C SER A 4 6.33 -6.13 13.54
N LEU A 5 7.04 -5.04 13.85
CA LEU A 5 7.00 -3.82 13.03
C LEU A 5 7.78 -3.95 11.71
N GLY A 6 8.97 -4.56 11.75
CA GLY A 6 9.80 -4.71 10.54
C GLY A 6 9.19 -5.61 9.47
N LYS A 7 8.45 -6.67 9.87
CA LYS A 7 7.70 -7.51 8.93
C LYS A 7 6.54 -6.79 8.23
N LYS A 8 6.03 -5.71 8.83
CA LYS A 8 4.96 -4.91 8.27
C LYS A 8 5.48 -3.82 7.32
N LEU A 9 6.72 -3.35 7.49
CA LEU A 9 7.30 -2.34 6.60
C LEU A 9 7.67 -2.92 5.23
N ALA A 10 8.23 -4.13 5.17
CA ALA A 10 8.47 -4.84 3.91
C ALA A 10 7.15 -5.18 3.20
N VAL A 11 6.08 -5.47 3.98
CA VAL A 11 4.72 -5.68 3.48
C VAL A 11 4.07 -4.35 3.06
N LEU A 12 4.39 -3.19 3.67
CA LEU A 12 3.84 -1.89 3.27
C LEU A 12 4.45 -1.40 1.95
N LEU A 13 5.74 -1.60 1.71
CA LEU A 13 6.33 -1.35 0.38
C LEU A 13 5.80 -2.32 -0.70
N SER A 14 5.34 -3.53 -0.30
CA SER A 14 4.73 -4.50 -1.22
C SER A 14 3.20 -4.47 -1.22
N ALA A 15 2.52 -4.07 -0.14
CA ALA A 15 1.07 -4.06 -0.02
C ALA A 15 0.42 -2.71 -0.33
N ALA A 16 1.13 -1.59 -0.24
CA ALA A 16 0.65 -0.30 -0.75
C ALA A 16 0.37 -0.34 -2.26
N VAL A 17 1.01 -1.27 -2.97
CA VAL A 17 0.79 -1.51 -4.41
C VAL A 17 -0.50 -2.29 -4.69
N LEU A 18 -1.02 -3.07 -3.74
CA LEU A 18 -2.22 -3.90 -3.95
C LEU A 18 -3.53 -3.28 -3.44
N ALA A 19 -3.47 -2.23 -2.60
CA ALA A 19 -4.66 -1.58 -2.03
C ALA A 19 -4.87 -0.14 -2.52
N GLY A 20 -3.92 0.44 -3.26
CA GLY A 20 -4.05 1.76 -3.88
C GLY A 20 -4.99 1.70 -5.06
N SER A 21 -6.21 2.18 -4.87
CA SER A 21 -7.16 2.53 -5.92
C SER A 21 -6.46 3.17 -7.11
N PHE A 22 -6.87 2.83 -8.30
CA PHE A 22 -6.58 3.31 -9.66
C PHE A 22 -6.37 4.84 -9.87
N THR A 23 -5.82 5.54 -8.93
CA THR A 23 -5.32 6.90 -9.09
C THR A 23 -3.80 6.84 -9.03
N GLY A 24 -3.21 6.43 -10.14
CA GLY A 24 -1.77 6.47 -10.34
C GLY A 24 -1.27 7.92 -10.26
N CYS A 25 -0.89 8.35 -9.08
CA CYS A 25 0.04 9.46 -8.91
C CYS A 25 1.47 8.91 -9.01
N GLY A 26 1.79 8.32 -10.16
CA GLY A 26 3.16 7.89 -10.43
C GLY A 26 4.09 9.10 -10.48
N LEU A 27 5.24 9.01 -9.86
CA LEU A 27 6.35 9.96 -9.95
C LEU A 27 6.65 10.37 -11.40
N LEU A 28 6.27 9.52 -12.35
CA LEU A 28 6.50 9.72 -13.78
C LEU A 28 5.32 10.40 -14.51
N GLN A 29 4.13 10.57 -13.91
CA GLN A 29 3.01 11.27 -14.56
C GLN A 29 3.24 12.78 -14.75
N ASN A 30 4.10 13.40 -13.92
CA ASN A 30 4.54 14.79 -14.09
C ASN A 30 5.91 14.90 -14.76
N THR A 31 6.45 13.79 -15.25
CA THR A 31 7.74 13.80 -15.95
C THR A 31 7.53 14.27 -17.37
N GLU A 32 8.11 15.42 -17.76
CA GLU A 32 8.36 15.69 -19.16
C GLU A 32 9.19 14.51 -19.69
N ILE A 33 8.64 13.72 -20.62
CA ILE A 33 9.41 12.71 -21.36
C ILE A 33 10.44 13.45 -22.20
N VAL A 34 11.54 13.80 -21.57
CA VAL A 34 12.66 14.43 -22.24
C VAL A 34 13.40 13.32 -22.99
N PHE A 35 13.27 13.33 -24.28
CA PHE A 35 14.02 12.45 -25.16
C PHE A 35 15.52 12.47 -24.80
N THR A 36 15.98 11.46 -24.10
CA THR A 36 17.33 10.85 -23.98
C THR A 36 18.58 11.71 -24.23
N THR A 37 18.67 12.94 -23.83
CA THR A 37 19.92 13.72 -23.96
C THR A 37 20.76 13.76 -22.69
N GLY A 38 20.44 12.98 -21.64
CA GLY A 38 21.16 13.01 -20.37
C GLY A 38 21.42 11.66 -19.71
N LEU A 39 20.78 10.57 -20.16
CA LEU A 39 21.00 9.22 -19.63
C LEU A 39 22.03 8.47 -20.49
N SER A 40 23.00 7.81 -19.84
CA SER A 40 24.05 7.04 -20.51
C SER A 40 23.83 5.54 -20.40
N GLY A 41 24.20 4.79 -21.43
CA GLY A 41 24.32 3.33 -21.43
C GLY A 41 23.08 2.59 -20.92
N ASN A 42 23.21 1.99 -19.75
CA ASN A 42 22.21 1.18 -19.08
C ASN A 42 21.38 1.95 -18.03
N GLN A 43 21.48 3.28 -17.97
CA GLN A 43 20.67 4.08 -17.05
C GLN A 43 19.20 4.07 -17.48
N LEU A 44 18.35 3.54 -16.61
CA LEU A 44 16.91 3.43 -16.82
C LEU A 44 16.20 4.73 -16.49
N PHE A 45 16.48 5.27 -15.29
CA PHE A 45 15.97 6.58 -14.89
C PHE A 45 16.94 7.30 -13.95
N LYS A 46 16.69 8.59 -13.78
CA LYS A 46 17.40 9.43 -12.84
C LYS A 46 16.41 10.37 -12.13
N ILE A 47 16.54 10.47 -10.81
CA ILE A 47 15.75 11.37 -9.97
C ILE A 47 16.74 12.20 -9.15
N GLY A 48 16.82 13.51 -9.42
CA GLY A 48 17.83 14.36 -8.83
C GLY A 48 19.26 13.84 -9.11
N LYS A 49 19.97 13.43 -8.06
CA LYS A 49 21.29 12.79 -8.15
C LYS A 49 21.27 11.26 -8.18
N SER A 50 20.13 10.66 -7.81
CA SER A 50 19.98 9.20 -7.74
C SER A 50 19.72 8.62 -9.13
N VAL A 51 20.32 7.48 -9.44
CA VAL A 51 20.22 6.80 -10.74
C VAL A 51 19.79 5.35 -10.49
N CYS A 52 18.86 4.88 -11.30
CA CYS A 52 18.54 3.46 -11.42
C CYS A 52 19.03 2.94 -12.77
N THR A 53 19.66 1.79 -12.77
CA THR A 53 20.14 1.11 -13.98
C THR A 53 19.17 0.03 -14.44
N LEU A 54 19.30 -0.42 -15.68
CA LEU A 54 18.51 -1.55 -16.18
C LEU A 54 18.80 -2.85 -15.40
N PRO A 55 20.07 -3.22 -15.08
CA PRO A 55 20.35 -4.38 -14.22
C PRO A 55 19.61 -4.37 -12.89
N GLU A 56 19.54 -3.24 -12.19
CA GLU A 56 18.76 -3.10 -10.95
C GLU A 56 17.28 -3.39 -11.20
N ALA A 57 16.69 -2.85 -12.27
CA ALA A 57 15.29 -3.10 -12.60
C ALA A 57 15.02 -4.56 -13.04
N MET A 58 16.01 -5.21 -13.69
CA MET A 58 15.87 -6.61 -14.09
C MET A 58 15.80 -7.58 -12.91
N ILE A 59 16.36 -7.24 -11.75
CA ILE A 59 16.16 -8.02 -10.51
C ILE A 59 14.66 -8.07 -10.16
N TYR A 60 13.98 -6.93 -10.22
CA TYR A 60 12.53 -6.85 -9.96
C TYR A 60 11.72 -7.56 -11.04
N VAL A 61 12.09 -7.42 -12.32
CA VAL A 61 11.44 -8.16 -13.42
C VAL A 61 11.46 -9.66 -13.15
N MET A 62 12.64 -10.20 -12.82
CA MET A 62 12.80 -11.62 -12.53
C MET A 62 12.09 -12.06 -11.24
N ASP A 63 12.05 -11.20 -10.23
CA ASP A 63 11.33 -11.50 -8.98
C ASP A 63 9.82 -11.53 -9.17
N TYR A 64 9.25 -10.57 -9.91
CA TYR A 64 7.84 -10.59 -10.29
C TYR A 64 7.50 -11.79 -11.17
N GLN A 65 8.40 -12.14 -12.10
CA GLN A 65 8.25 -13.33 -12.94
C GLN A 65 8.18 -14.59 -12.09
N ARG A 66 9.09 -14.74 -11.12
CA ARG A 66 9.08 -15.83 -10.13
C ARG A 66 7.78 -15.91 -9.34
N GLN A 67 7.25 -14.77 -8.90
CA GLN A 67 6.03 -14.72 -8.09
C GLN A 67 4.78 -15.14 -8.88
N TYR A 68 4.68 -14.73 -10.13
CA TYR A 68 3.43 -14.87 -10.89
C TYR A 68 3.40 -16.07 -11.83
N GLU A 69 4.50 -16.37 -12.54
CA GLU A 69 4.47 -17.44 -13.55
C GLU A 69 4.24 -18.84 -12.96
N GLY A 70 4.76 -19.09 -11.75
CA GLY A 70 4.54 -20.35 -11.04
C GLY A 70 3.06 -20.64 -10.72
N VAL A 71 2.23 -19.58 -10.65
CA VAL A 71 0.81 -19.68 -10.29
C VAL A 71 -0.09 -19.58 -11.52
N TYR A 72 0.23 -18.67 -12.45
CA TYR A 72 -0.68 -18.28 -13.53
C TYR A 72 -0.16 -18.65 -14.93
N GLY A 73 1.11 -19.03 -15.05
CA GLY A 73 1.78 -19.33 -16.33
C GLY A 73 2.17 -18.09 -17.12
N VAL A 74 3.00 -18.29 -18.14
CA VAL A 74 3.59 -17.21 -18.98
C VAL A 74 2.52 -16.41 -19.76
N GLU A 75 1.41 -17.05 -20.10
CA GLU A 75 0.35 -16.42 -20.91
C GLU A 75 -0.31 -15.22 -20.22
N MET A 76 -0.20 -15.10 -18.90
CA MET A 76 -0.78 -14.01 -18.14
C MET A 76 -0.21 -12.64 -18.51
N TRP A 77 1.06 -12.57 -18.94
CA TRP A 77 1.70 -11.30 -19.28
C TRP A 77 1.00 -10.57 -20.42
N GLY A 78 0.43 -11.32 -21.38
CA GLY A 78 -0.34 -10.76 -22.47
C GLY A 78 -1.82 -10.52 -22.16
N HIS A 79 -2.30 -10.77 -20.94
CA HIS A 79 -3.70 -10.58 -20.59
C HIS A 79 -4.05 -9.09 -20.49
N ASP A 80 -5.11 -8.68 -21.22
CA ASP A 80 -5.56 -7.29 -21.28
C ASP A 80 -6.60 -7.01 -20.17
N PHE A 81 -6.34 -5.99 -19.37
CA PHE A 81 -7.19 -5.48 -18.29
C PHE A 81 -7.83 -4.13 -18.65
N GLY A 82 -8.44 -4.03 -19.82
CA GLY A 82 -9.13 -2.81 -20.26
C GLY A 82 -8.24 -1.83 -21.02
N GLY A 83 -7.31 -2.35 -21.82
CA GLY A 83 -6.44 -1.59 -22.70
C GLY A 83 -4.98 -1.50 -22.24
N VAL A 84 -4.67 -2.14 -21.11
CA VAL A 84 -3.29 -2.27 -20.56
C VAL A 84 -3.04 -3.75 -20.32
N THR A 85 -1.92 -4.29 -20.81
CA THR A 85 -1.53 -5.67 -20.56
C THR A 85 -1.02 -5.83 -19.12
N PHE A 86 -1.07 -7.05 -18.59
CA PHE A 86 -0.51 -7.31 -17.25
C PHE A 86 1.01 -7.05 -17.21
N GLU A 87 1.74 -7.32 -18.29
CA GLU A 87 3.15 -6.95 -18.41
C GLU A 87 3.36 -5.44 -18.26
N GLU A 88 2.58 -4.63 -18.98
CA GLU A 88 2.66 -3.16 -18.88
C GLU A 88 2.37 -2.68 -17.49
N TYR A 89 1.31 -3.20 -16.85
CA TYR A 89 0.95 -2.87 -15.47
C TYR A 89 2.08 -3.20 -14.48
N VAL A 90 2.67 -4.40 -14.57
CA VAL A 90 3.77 -4.79 -13.68
C VAL A 90 5.04 -4.00 -13.97
N LYS A 91 5.31 -3.67 -15.24
CA LYS A 91 6.44 -2.81 -15.61
C LYS A 91 6.31 -1.41 -15.01
N ASP A 92 5.13 -0.82 -15.05
CA ASP A 92 4.88 0.48 -14.42
C ASP A 92 5.05 0.37 -12.90
N THR A 93 4.52 -0.67 -12.29
CA THR A 93 4.69 -0.95 -10.85
C THR A 93 6.17 -1.04 -10.44
N ILE A 94 7.01 -1.75 -11.21
CA ILE A 94 8.44 -1.86 -10.95
C ILE A 94 9.12 -0.49 -10.98
N VAL A 95 8.82 0.30 -12.01
CA VAL A 95 9.42 1.63 -12.16
C VAL A 95 8.99 2.55 -11.02
N ASP A 96 7.72 2.54 -10.63
CA ASP A 96 7.21 3.34 -9.52
C ASP A 96 7.85 2.95 -8.19
N GLN A 97 8.00 1.66 -7.90
CA GLN A 97 8.67 1.16 -6.69
C GLN A 97 10.13 1.59 -6.62
N LEU A 98 10.88 1.35 -7.69
CA LEU A 98 12.29 1.72 -7.77
C LEU A 98 12.48 3.25 -7.71
N ALA A 99 11.62 4.01 -8.39
CA ALA A 99 11.65 5.46 -8.40
C ALA A 99 11.37 6.03 -7.01
N SER A 100 10.35 5.51 -6.32
CA SER A 100 10.01 5.89 -4.95
C SER A 100 11.16 5.61 -3.99
N MET A 101 11.71 4.41 -4.03
CA MET A 101 12.86 4.04 -3.19
C MET A 101 14.07 4.95 -3.44
N LYS A 102 14.45 5.16 -4.71
CA LYS A 102 15.56 6.05 -5.09
C LYS A 102 15.30 7.51 -4.70
N ALA A 103 14.05 7.98 -4.76
CA ALA A 103 13.68 9.32 -4.31
C ALA A 103 13.81 9.45 -2.78
N ILE A 104 13.29 8.50 -2.03
CA ILE A 104 13.35 8.50 -0.56
C ILE A 104 14.81 8.55 -0.07
N THR A 105 15.73 7.83 -0.71
CA THR A 105 17.15 7.86 -0.33
C THR A 105 17.78 9.25 -0.47
N LEU A 106 17.19 10.15 -1.28
CA LEU A 106 17.68 11.54 -1.39
C LEU A 106 17.48 12.32 -0.10
N LEU A 107 16.44 12.00 0.68
CA LEU A 107 16.13 12.63 1.96
C LEU A 107 17.11 12.23 3.08
N ALA A 108 17.87 11.15 2.93
CA ALA A 108 18.77 10.65 3.96
C ALA A 108 19.73 11.74 4.48
N GLY A 109 20.24 12.59 3.57
CA GLY A 109 21.12 13.69 3.97
C GLY A 109 20.42 14.82 4.73
N ASP A 110 19.16 15.07 4.44
CA ASP A 110 18.37 16.15 5.06
C ASP A 110 17.92 15.75 6.49
N TYR A 111 17.81 14.44 6.73
CA TYR A 111 17.42 13.86 8.02
C TYR A 111 18.59 13.23 8.80
N ASP A 112 19.85 13.43 8.37
CA ASP A 112 21.05 12.86 8.99
C ASP A 112 20.98 11.32 9.15
N VAL A 113 20.34 10.63 8.20
CA VAL A 113 20.19 9.17 8.18
C VAL A 113 21.31 8.53 7.39
N ALA A 114 21.93 7.51 7.97
CA ALA A 114 22.91 6.65 7.31
C ALA A 114 22.81 5.21 7.85
N LEU A 115 23.29 4.26 7.06
CA LEU A 115 23.47 2.90 7.56
C LEU A 115 24.67 2.86 8.49
N SER A 116 24.55 2.12 9.57
CA SER A 116 25.66 1.78 10.47
C SER A 116 26.62 0.81 9.78
N SER A 117 27.83 0.64 10.37
CA SER A 117 28.80 -0.34 9.84
C SER A 117 28.27 -1.79 9.89
N ASP A 118 27.42 -2.11 10.85
CA ASP A 118 26.82 -3.45 10.96
C ASP A 118 25.76 -3.65 9.86
N GLU A 119 24.92 -2.66 9.60
CA GLU A 119 23.93 -2.70 8.50
C GLU A 119 24.61 -2.76 7.12
N GLU A 120 25.70 -2.01 6.90
CA GLU A 120 26.48 -2.10 5.66
C GLU A 120 27.10 -3.51 5.48
N ASN A 121 27.56 -4.14 6.57
CA ASN A 121 28.02 -5.53 6.51
C ASN A 121 26.89 -6.51 6.20
N GLN A 122 25.69 -6.31 6.76
CA GLN A 122 24.52 -7.12 6.47
C GLN A 122 24.07 -6.97 5.01
N VAL A 123 24.09 -5.75 4.47
CA VAL A 123 23.85 -5.48 3.04
C VAL A 123 24.80 -6.27 2.18
N SER A 124 26.12 -6.20 2.46
CA SER A 124 27.13 -6.92 1.66
C SER A 124 26.98 -8.43 1.75
N GLN A 125 26.64 -8.97 2.92
CA GLN A 125 26.40 -10.42 3.10
C GLN A 125 25.15 -10.89 2.35
N ALA A 126 24.05 -10.16 2.48
CA ALA A 126 22.81 -10.48 1.77
C ALA A 126 23.00 -10.42 0.25
N ALA A 127 23.69 -9.38 -0.24
CA ALA A 127 23.98 -9.22 -1.66
C ALA A 127 24.87 -10.35 -2.20
N GLN A 128 25.88 -10.75 -1.43
CA GLN A 128 26.74 -11.87 -1.80
C GLN A 128 25.95 -13.19 -1.84
N GLU A 129 25.07 -13.45 -0.86
CA GLU A 129 24.24 -14.67 -0.84
C GLU A 129 23.33 -14.71 -2.07
N TYR A 130 22.62 -13.60 -2.37
CA TYR A 130 21.78 -13.54 -3.55
C TYR A 130 22.57 -13.78 -4.84
N PHE A 131 23.69 -13.06 -5.00
CA PHE A 131 24.50 -13.12 -6.22
C PHE A 131 25.13 -14.50 -6.44
N ASP A 132 25.63 -15.15 -5.38
CA ASP A 132 26.21 -16.50 -5.44
C ASP A 132 25.17 -17.59 -5.75
N ALA A 133 23.90 -17.34 -5.45
CA ALA A 133 22.80 -18.25 -5.75
C ALA A 133 22.27 -18.12 -7.19
N LEU A 134 22.69 -17.09 -7.93
CA LEU A 134 22.34 -16.93 -9.35
C LEU A 134 23.17 -17.85 -10.25
N SER A 135 22.53 -18.36 -11.30
CA SER A 135 23.25 -19.03 -12.38
C SER A 135 23.97 -18.03 -13.29
N THR A 136 24.97 -18.49 -14.01
CA THR A 136 25.68 -17.68 -15.01
C THR A 136 24.74 -17.10 -16.06
N ASP A 137 23.75 -17.88 -16.52
CA ASP A 137 22.80 -17.45 -17.52
C ASP A 137 21.89 -16.33 -16.98
N GLN A 138 21.51 -16.35 -15.69
CA GLN A 138 20.75 -15.29 -15.03
C GLN A 138 21.56 -14.00 -14.91
N ILE A 139 22.83 -14.11 -14.51
CA ILE A 139 23.74 -12.96 -14.40
C ILE A 139 23.94 -12.31 -15.78
N GLU A 140 24.18 -13.11 -16.83
CA GLU A 140 24.34 -12.61 -18.19
C GLU A 140 23.05 -11.99 -18.73
N TYR A 141 21.90 -12.60 -18.49
CA TYR A 141 20.60 -12.09 -18.93
C TYR A 141 20.24 -10.73 -18.30
N MET A 142 20.49 -10.56 -17.03
CA MET A 142 20.26 -9.31 -16.31
C MET A 142 21.38 -8.27 -16.51
N ASP A 143 22.52 -8.65 -17.11
CA ASP A 143 23.74 -7.83 -17.19
C ASP A 143 24.18 -7.34 -15.78
N LEU A 144 24.12 -8.26 -14.79
CA LEU A 144 24.18 -7.94 -13.37
C LEU A 144 25.61 -8.06 -12.82
N GLU A 145 26.01 -7.09 -12.01
CA GLU A 145 27.20 -7.14 -11.16
C GLU A 145 26.79 -7.17 -9.68
N LEU A 146 27.63 -7.73 -8.81
CA LEU A 146 27.38 -7.76 -7.36
C LEU A 146 27.05 -6.39 -6.78
N LYS A 147 27.72 -5.34 -7.27
CA LYS A 147 27.47 -3.96 -6.81
C LYS A 147 26.03 -3.47 -7.06
N ASP A 148 25.33 -4.00 -8.09
CA ASP A 148 23.95 -3.62 -8.40
C ASP A 148 23.00 -4.18 -7.33
N VAL A 149 23.26 -5.43 -6.88
CA VAL A 149 22.54 -6.06 -5.78
C VAL A 149 22.80 -5.34 -4.45
N GLU A 150 24.10 -5.05 -4.15
CA GLU A 150 24.48 -4.27 -2.96
C GLU A 150 23.82 -2.89 -2.95
N GLY A 151 23.77 -2.22 -4.12
CA GLY A 151 23.13 -0.92 -4.28
C GLY A 151 21.64 -0.96 -3.94
N LEU A 152 20.92 -1.95 -4.48
CA LEU A 152 19.48 -2.11 -4.20
C LEU A 152 19.19 -2.43 -2.74
N TYR A 153 19.92 -3.37 -2.12
CA TYR A 153 19.71 -3.68 -0.70
C TYR A 153 20.06 -2.50 0.22
N ARG A 154 21.09 -1.72 -0.14
CA ARG A 154 21.43 -0.48 0.56
C ARG A 154 20.29 0.54 0.44
N ASP A 155 19.74 0.73 -0.76
CA ASP A 155 18.63 1.66 -0.98
C ASP A 155 17.37 1.22 -0.22
N HIS A 156 17.07 -0.08 -0.17
CA HIS A 156 15.99 -0.61 0.66
C HIS A 156 16.19 -0.31 2.15
N ALA A 157 17.35 -0.62 2.69
CA ALA A 157 17.65 -0.39 4.10
C ALA A 157 17.64 1.11 4.44
N LEU A 158 18.23 1.94 3.58
CA LEU A 158 18.29 3.37 3.78
C LEU A 158 16.90 4.03 3.69
N SER A 159 16.08 3.63 2.72
CA SER A 159 14.72 4.16 2.57
C SER A 159 13.84 3.82 3.76
N GLY A 160 13.94 2.62 4.31
CA GLY A 160 13.24 2.23 5.54
C GLY A 160 13.64 3.09 6.74
N LYS A 161 14.94 3.34 6.92
CA LYS A 161 15.43 4.21 8.00
C LYS A 161 15.00 5.67 7.84
N VAL A 162 14.95 6.17 6.61
CA VAL A 162 14.44 7.53 6.33
C VAL A 162 12.97 7.62 6.69
N TYR A 163 12.15 6.64 6.33
CA TYR A 163 10.75 6.60 6.72
C TYR A 163 10.59 6.59 8.25
N GLU A 164 11.36 5.75 8.96
CA GLU A 164 11.33 5.70 10.43
C GLU A 164 11.73 7.03 11.06
N GLU A 165 12.77 7.69 10.54
CA GLU A 165 13.24 8.97 11.05
C GLU A 165 12.22 10.10 10.83
N ILE A 166 11.60 10.18 9.64
CA ILE A 166 10.56 11.17 9.35
C ILE A 166 9.35 10.98 10.27
N THR A 167 8.98 9.73 10.54
CA THR A 167 7.74 9.40 11.26
C THR A 167 7.92 9.16 12.76
N LYS A 168 9.14 9.27 13.29
CA LYS A 168 9.45 8.94 14.71
C LYS A 168 8.66 9.73 15.75
N ASP A 169 8.38 11.00 15.43
CA ASP A 169 7.73 11.94 16.36
C ASP A 169 6.20 12.03 16.13
N VAL A 170 5.62 11.14 15.32
CA VAL A 170 4.18 11.06 15.14
C VAL A 170 3.50 10.72 16.46
N ASN A 171 2.40 11.42 16.75
CA ASN A 171 1.61 11.14 17.94
C ASN A 171 1.03 9.70 17.89
N THR A 172 1.53 8.85 18.78
CA THR A 172 1.09 7.46 18.91
C THR A 172 -0.03 7.25 19.93
N GLU A 173 -0.43 8.32 20.64
CA GLU A 173 -1.55 8.25 21.59
C GLU A 173 -2.88 8.31 20.81
N VAL A 174 -3.68 7.28 20.95
CA VAL A 174 -5.04 7.17 20.41
C VAL A 174 -5.97 6.73 21.52
N SER A 175 -7.01 7.51 21.80
CA SER A 175 -7.99 7.18 22.84
C SER A 175 -8.94 6.06 22.36
N ASP A 176 -9.55 5.36 23.34
CA ASP A 176 -10.57 4.35 23.04
C ASP A 176 -11.77 4.96 22.27
N ASP A 177 -12.18 6.18 22.59
CA ASP A 177 -13.29 6.84 21.90
C ASP A 177 -12.92 7.23 20.46
N GLU A 178 -11.69 7.66 20.24
CA GLU A 178 -11.19 8.00 18.89
C GLU A 178 -11.12 6.76 17.98
N ALA A 179 -10.62 5.64 18.51
CA ALA A 179 -10.46 4.40 17.75
C ALA A 179 -11.67 3.46 17.80
N ARG A 180 -12.74 3.87 18.51
CA ARG A 180 -13.88 3.01 18.83
C ARG A 180 -14.48 2.37 17.58
N ILE A 181 -14.60 1.06 17.60
CA ILE A 181 -15.31 0.25 16.60
C ILE A 181 -16.64 -0.20 17.23
N ILE A 182 -17.70 -0.02 16.47
CA ILE A 182 -19.07 -0.43 16.85
C ILE A 182 -19.67 -1.35 15.81
N THR A 183 -20.66 -2.13 16.22
CA THR A 183 -21.47 -2.92 15.30
C THR A 183 -22.92 -2.50 15.42
N VAL A 184 -23.55 -2.17 14.30
CA VAL A 184 -24.96 -1.82 14.20
C VAL A 184 -25.69 -2.71 13.21
N GLN A 185 -27.00 -2.83 13.38
CA GLN A 185 -27.93 -3.19 12.32
C GLN A 185 -28.56 -1.93 11.77
N GLN A 186 -28.78 -1.86 10.45
CA GLN A 186 -29.41 -0.71 9.79
C GLN A 186 -30.61 -1.12 8.94
N ILE A 187 -31.55 -0.20 8.82
CA ILE A 187 -32.61 -0.22 7.84
C ILE A 187 -32.47 1.06 7.01
N ARG A 188 -32.19 0.94 5.70
CA ARG A 188 -32.11 2.06 4.77
C ARG A 188 -33.40 2.16 3.98
N LEU A 189 -33.94 3.37 3.86
CA LEU A 189 -35.27 3.68 3.32
C LEU A 189 -35.16 4.86 2.35
N ASP A 190 -36.08 4.94 1.38
CA ASP A 190 -36.07 5.96 0.33
C ASP A 190 -36.95 7.19 0.67
N SER A 191 -37.78 7.08 1.69
CA SER A 191 -38.71 8.15 2.01
C SER A 191 -38.96 8.30 3.52
N SER A 192 -39.19 9.53 3.94
CA SER A 192 -39.56 9.89 5.32
C SER A 192 -40.85 9.21 5.78
N GLU A 193 -41.83 9.03 4.88
CA GLU A 193 -43.11 8.37 5.20
C GLU A 193 -42.90 6.89 5.53
N THR A 194 -42.07 6.21 4.72
CA THR A 194 -41.72 4.80 4.99
C THR A 194 -40.91 4.69 6.28
N ALA A 195 -39.96 5.62 6.53
CA ALA A 195 -39.19 5.65 7.74
C ALA A 195 -40.04 5.80 9.00
N GLN A 196 -41.03 6.67 8.95
CA GLN A 196 -42.00 6.82 10.05
C GLN A 196 -42.80 5.54 10.32
N THR A 197 -43.29 4.88 9.26
CA THR A 197 -43.99 3.60 9.36
C THR A 197 -43.13 2.50 9.97
N VAL A 198 -41.86 2.42 9.57
CA VAL A 198 -40.87 1.47 10.09
C VAL A 198 -40.56 1.77 11.56
N LYS A 199 -40.35 3.04 11.92
CA LYS A 199 -40.08 3.45 13.29
C LYS A 199 -41.24 3.07 14.23
N GLU A 200 -42.49 3.30 13.83
CA GLU A 200 -43.70 2.92 14.60
C GLU A 200 -43.77 1.40 14.84
N GLN A 201 -43.37 0.59 13.83
CA GLN A 201 -43.34 -0.87 13.99
C GLN A 201 -42.27 -1.30 15.00
N LEU A 202 -41.08 -0.70 14.93
CA LEU A 202 -39.99 -0.99 15.87
C LEU A 202 -40.35 -0.56 17.29
N ASP A 203 -40.94 0.62 17.45
CA ASP A 203 -41.42 1.13 18.75
C ASP A 203 -42.56 0.28 19.35
N SER A 204 -43.34 -0.42 18.51
CA SER A 204 -44.32 -1.41 18.96
C SER A 204 -43.70 -2.75 19.41
N GLY A 205 -42.37 -2.88 19.33
CA GLY A 205 -41.62 -4.06 19.76
C GLY A 205 -41.47 -5.16 18.72
N ARG A 206 -41.66 -4.85 17.42
CA ARG A 206 -41.35 -5.81 16.36
C ARG A 206 -39.85 -6.04 16.26
N ASP A 207 -39.47 -7.27 15.90
CA ASP A 207 -38.08 -7.66 15.71
C ASP A 207 -37.43 -6.83 14.60
N PHE A 208 -36.26 -6.25 14.90
CA PHE A 208 -35.52 -5.37 13.99
C PHE A 208 -35.15 -6.05 12.69
N ALA A 209 -34.62 -7.29 12.74
CA ALA A 209 -34.18 -8.01 11.55
C ALA A 209 -35.37 -8.40 10.66
N ALA A 210 -36.52 -8.73 11.26
CA ALA A 210 -37.74 -9.02 10.51
C ALA A 210 -38.29 -7.76 9.80
N VAL A 211 -38.21 -6.59 10.44
CA VAL A 211 -38.61 -5.32 9.83
C VAL A 211 -37.61 -4.92 8.74
N ALA A 212 -36.30 -5.07 9.01
CA ALA A 212 -35.26 -4.82 8.03
C ALA A 212 -35.45 -5.65 6.75
N SER A 213 -35.70 -6.94 6.90
CA SER A 213 -35.96 -7.85 5.77
C SER A 213 -37.19 -7.45 4.93
N ALA A 214 -38.16 -6.78 5.53
CA ALA A 214 -39.39 -6.40 4.85
C ALA A 214 -39.28 -5.02 4.15
N TYR A 215 -38.48 -4.11 4.66
CA TYR A 215 -38.48 -2.71 4.27
C TYR A 215 -37.14 -2.15 3.81
N SER A 216 -36.00 -2.73 4.25
CA SER A 216 -34.70 -2.18 3.91
C SER A 216 -34.40 -2.29 2.41
N LEU A 217 -33.81 -1.24 1.86
CA LEU A 217 -33.27 -1.23 0.50
C LEU A 217 -31.97 -2.02 0.40
N ASP A 218 -31.29 -2.23 1.53
CA ASP A 218 -30.04 -2.98 1.57
C ASP A 218 -30.30 -4.46 1.89
N SER A 219 -29.56 -5.33 1.20
CA SER A 219 -29.58 -6.77 1.46
C SER A 219 -28.78 -7.16 2.71
N GLN A 220 -27.71 -6.42 3.00
CA GLN A 220 -26.92 -6.54 4.22
C GLN A 220 -27.48 -5.55 5.25
N ILE A 221 -27.65 -6.02 6.48
CA ILE A 221 -28.18 -5.18 7.55
C ILE A 221 -27.23 -4.97 8.71
N THR A 222 -26.14 -5.74 8.81
CA THR A 222 -25.16 -5.65 9.91
C THR A 222 -23.88 -5.05 9.41
N TYR A 223 -23.39 -3.98 10.06
CA TYR A 223 -22.19 -3.24 9.71
C TYR A 223 -21.35 -3.03 10.95
N THR A 224 -20.03 -3.19 10.79
CA THR A 224 -19.02 -2.90 11.82
C THR A 224 -18.10 -1.83 11.26
N PHE A 225 -17.91 -0.73 11.99
CA PHE A 225 -17.15 0.42 11.50
C PHE A 225 -16.62 1.29 12.63
N GLY A 226 -15.63 2.13 12.29
CA GLY A 226 -15.06 3.18 13.12
C GLY A 226 -15.57 4.57 12.76
N ARG A 227 -15.00 5.60 13.40
CA ARG A 227 -15.30 6.99 13.09
C ARG A 227 -14.66 7.39 11.75
N GLY A 228 -15.39 8.23 10.97
CA GLY A 228 -14.95 8.75 9.68
C GLY A 228 -15.25 7.85 8.49
N GLU A 229 -16.02 6.78 8.66
CA GLU A 229 -16.39 5.83 7.60
C GLU A 229 -17.79 6.12 7.01
N HIS A 230 -18.62 6.90 7.71
CA HIS A 230 -19.96 7.29 7.28
C HIS A 230 -20.17 8.81 7.37
N ASP A 231 -21.28 9.32 6.86
CA ASP A 231 -21.60 10.73 7.01
C ASP A 231 -21.87 11.10 8.49
N SER A 232 -21.70 12.40 8.81
CA SER A 232 -21.72 12.85 10.21
C SER A 232 -23.04 12.59 10.92
N ALA A 233 -24.19 12.72 10.23
CA ALA A 233 -25.49 12.49 10.84
C ALA A 233 -25.70 11.02 11.23
N TYR A 234 -25.22 10.11 10.38
CA TYR A 234 -25.26 8.69 10.66
C TYR A 234 -24.33 8.34 11.84
N GLU A 235 -23.09 8.82 11.84
CA GLU A 235 -22.13 8.53 12.91
C GLU A 235 -22.56 9.12 14.25
N GLU A 236 -22.99 10.38 14.28
CA GLU A 236 -23.48 11.03 15.49
C GLU A 236 -24.62 10.23 16.14
N ALA A 237 -25.53 9.68 15.32
CA ALA A 237 -26.61 8.84 15.83
C ALA A 237 -26.10 7.46 16.27
N ALA A 238 -25.20 6.82 15.50
CA ALA A 238 -24.72 5.48 15.78
C ALA A 238 -23.88 5.39 17.07
N PHE A 239 -22.94 6.33 17.26
CA PHE A 239 -21.97 6.30 18.35
C PHE A 239 -22.52 6.70 19.73
N VAL A 240 -23.76 7.20 19.81
CA VAL A 240 -24.42 7.50 21.09
C VAL A 240 -25.34 6.37 21.56
N LEU A 241 -25.63 5.37 20.73
CA LEU A 241 -26.50 4.26 21.07
C LEU A 241 -25.86 3.32 22.09
N GLU A 242 -26.66 2.95 23.08
CA GLU A 242 -26.35 1.81 23.95
C GLU A 242 -26.67 0.47 23.25
N ASN A 243 -26.10 -0.62 23.75
CA ASN A 243 -26.38 -1.95 23.22
C ASN A 243 -27.90 -2.22 23.22
N ASP A 244 -28.42 -2.78 22.13
CA ASP A 244 -29.82 -3.04 21.84
C ASP A 244 -30.71 -1.79 21.63
N GLN A 245 -30.20 -0.58 21.79
CA GLN A 245 -30.95 0.65 21.54
C GLN A 245 -31.16 0.85 20.03
N VAL A 246 -32.37 1.35 19.71
CA VAL A 246 -32.78 1.75 18.36
C VAL A 246 -32.77 3.27 18.26
N SER A 247 -32.18 3.79 17.18
CA SER A 247 -32.11 5.23 16.92
C SER A 247 -33.48 5.84 16.59
N ASP A 248 -33.52 7.15 16.58
CA ASP A 248 -34.54 7.91 15.82
C ASP A 248 -34.23 7.76 14.31
N ILE A 249 -35.12 8.34 13.49
CA ILE A 249 -34.93 8.40 12.03
C ILE A 249 -33.80 9.36 11.75
N ILE A 250 -32.80 8.89 10.97
CA ILE A 250 -31.66 9.66 10.54
C ILE A 250 -31.87 10.02 9.08
N GLU A 251 -31.77 11.29 8.73
CA GLU A 251 -31.76 11.77 7.35
C GLU A 251 -30.31 11.94 6.88
N ALA A 252 -29.95 11.22 5.85
CA ALA A 252 -28.64 11.24 5.21
C ALA A 252 -28.76 11.65 3.73
N GLU A 253 -27.62 11.87 3.03
CA GLU A 253 -27.63 12.33 1.64
C GLU A 253 -28.32 11.35 0.68
N ASP A 254 -28.26 10.04 0.98
CA ASP A 254 -28.75 8.96 0.11
C ASP A 254 -30.01 8.26 0.62
N GLY A 255 -30.67 8.81 1.65
CA GLY A 255 -31.93 8.28 2.19
C GLY A 255 -32.12 8.46 3.67
N TYR A 256 -33.00 7.63 4.23
CA TYR A 256 -33.34 7.63 5.66
C TYR A 256 -32.83 6.33 6.29
N TYR A 257 -32.30 6.44 7.51
CA TYR A 257 -31.76 5.31 8.24
C TYR A 257 -32.41 5.18 9.62
N ILE A 258 -32.58 3.93 10.06
CA ILE A 258 -32.85 3.58 11.45
C ILE A 258 -31.83 2.53 11.85
N LEU A 259 -31.15 2.77 12.96
CA LEU A 259 -30.06 1.92 13.45
C LEU A 259 -30.49 1.20 14.72
N LYS A 260 -29.96 0.00 14.91
CA LYS A 260 -29.96 -0.72 16.18
C LYS A 260 -28.52 -1.05 16.55
N CYS A 261 -28.05 -0.60 17.71
CA CYS A 261 -26.74 -0.98 18.20
C CYS A 261 -26.73 -2.46 18.62
N VAL A 262 -25.77 -3.21 18.08
CA VAL A 262 -25.50 -4.60 18.45
C VAL A 262 -24.36 -4.67 19.47
N ASN A 263 -23.28 -3.93 19.20
CA ASN A 263 -22.14 -3.79 20.08
C ASN A 263 -21.62 -2.34 20.00
N ASN A 264 -21.72 -1.62 21.10
CA ASN A 264 -21.31 -0.21 21.15
C ASN A 264 -19.81 -0.04 21.42
N PHE A 265 -19.07 -1.12 21.67
CA PHE A 265 -17.63 -1.12 21.88
C PHE A 265 -17.03 -2.50 21.62
N ASP A 266 -16.46 -2.71 20.46
CA ASP A 266 -15.68 -3.91 20.15
C ASP A 266 -14.24 -3.69 20.60
N GLN A 267 -13.87 -4.28 21.73
CA GLN A 267 -12.56 -4.07 22.33
C GLN A 267 -11.40 -4.55 21.45
N GLU A 268 -11.52 -5.74 20.83
CA GLU A 268 -10.46 -6.30 19.99
C GLU A 268 -10.26 -5.48 18.72
N ALA A 269 -11.36 -5.14 18.05
CA ALA A 269 -11.33 -4.31 16.85
C ALA A 269 -10.85 -2.87 17.16
N THR A 270 -11.25 -2.30 18.30
CA THR A 270 -10.78 -0.97 18.73
C THR A 270 -9.27 -0.95 18.99
N GLU A 271 -8.70 -1.96 19.67
CA GLU A 271 -7.25 -2.05 19.86
C GLU A 271 -6.50 -2.22 18.53
N ALA A 272 -7.04 -2.99 17.60
CA ALA A 272 -6.48 -3.11 16.25
C ALA A 272 -6.55 -1.77 15.50
N ASN A 273 -7.67 -1.05 15.60
CA ASN A 273 -7.86 0.24 14.94
C ASN A 273 -6.89 1.32 15.46
N LYS A 274 -6.55 1.32 16.75
CA LYS A 274 -5.50 2.23 17.28
C LYS A 274 -4.18 2.10 16.53
N ILE A 275 -3.78 0.85 16.23
CA ILE A 275 -2.55 0.58 15.48
C ILE A 275 -2.68 1.15 14.06
N THR A 276 -3.79 0.88 13.40
CA THR A 276 -4.08 1.37 12.05
C THR A 276 -4.09 2.91 11.99
N MET A 277 -4.67 3.57 12.99
CA MET A 277 -4.69 5.04 13.06
C MET A 277 -3.28 5.63 13.23
N VAL A 278 -2.41 5.01 14.03
CA VAL A 278 -1.02 5.46 14.15
C VAL A 278 -0.26 5.25 12.84
N GLU A 279 -0.45 4.10 12.19
CA GLU A 279 0.14 3.83 10.86
C GLU A 279 -0.33 4.88 9.84
N LYS A 280 -1.62 5.18 9.78
CA LYS A 280 -2.18 6.22 8.90
C LYS A 280 -1.58 7.60 9.15
N ARG A 281 -1.40 8.02 10.41
CA ARG A 281 -0.75 9.30 10.75
C ARG A 281 0.71 9.34 10.26
N ARG A 282 1.43 8.22 10.34
CA ARG A 282 2.79 8.10 9.82
C ARG A 282 2.82 8.24 8.30
N ASP A 283 1.92 7.54 7.64
CA ASP A 283 1.82 7.57 6.18
C ASP A 283 1.45 8.96 5.68
N GLU A 284 0.47 9.63 6.28
CA GLU A 284 0.07 11.02 5.94
C GLU A 284 1.23 12.01 6.10
N LEU A 285 2.01 11.90 7.19
CA LEU A 285 3.19 12.73 7.39
C LEU A 285 4.25 12.45 6.33
N PHE A 286 4.53 11.17 6.09
CA PHE A 286 5.52 10.76 5.10
C PHE A 286 5.12 11.19 3.69
N GLU A 287 3.87 10.96 3.28
CA GLU A 287 3.33 11.41 1.98
C GLU A 287 3.51 12.91 1.78
N SER A 288 3.25 13.72 2.80
CA SER A 288 3.43 15.17 2.72
C SER A 288 4.88 15.57 2.41
N VAL A 289 5.86 14.88 3.03
CA VAL A 289 7.30 15.11 2.78
C VAL A 289 7.69 14.60 1.39
N TYR A 290 7.20 13.43 1.03
CA TYR A 290 7.47 12.79 -0.25
C TYR A 290 6.92 13.59 -1.44
N ASP A 291 5.69 14.08 -1.34
CA ASP A 291 5.06 14.90 -2.38
C ASP A 291 5.85 16.20 -2.63
N GLN A 292 6.34 16.82 -1.56
CA GLN A 292 7.22 17.99 -1.71
C GLN A 292 8.52 17.64 -2.43
N LEU A 293 9.17 16.54 -2.04
CA LEU A 293 10.38 16.05 -2.71
C LEU A 293 10.15 15.83 -4.20
N VAL A 294 9.06 15.14 -4.56
CA VAL A 294 8.72 14.83 -5.95
C VAL A 294 8.47 16.09 -6.76
N ALA A 295 7.75 17.09 -6.20
CA ALA A 295 7.45 18.34 -6.86
C ALA A 295 8.70 19.18 -7.17
N GLU A 296 9.73 19.08 -6.34
CA GLU A 296 10.96 19.87 -6.45
C GLU A 296 12.10 19.13 -7.18
N THR A 297 11.98 17.80 -7.38
CA THR A 297 13.09 16.98 -7.90
C THR A 297 12.90 16.63 -9.36
N PRO A 298 13.81 17.09 -10.26
CA PRO A 298 13.73 16.74 -11.68
C PRO A 298 14.00 15.24 -11.89
N SER A 299 13.22 14.64 -12.79
CA SER A 299 13.37 13.25 -13.16
C SER A 299 13.53 13.08 -14.67
N GLN A 300 14.17 11.98 -15.08
CA GLN A 300 14.39 11.57 -16.47
C GLN A 300 14.17 10.07 -16.57
N PHE A 301 13.51 9.62 -17.64
CA PHE A 301 13.22 8.20 -17.88
C PHE A 301 13.57 7.76 -19.29
N ASN A 302 14.24 6.60 -19.42
CA ASN A 302 14.62 5.99 -20.69
C ASN A 302 13.56 4.98 -21.16
N SER A 303 12.43 5.48 -21.64
CA SER A 303 11.32 4.66 -22.13
C SER A 303 11.74 3.72 -23.27
N ARG A 304 12.72 4.13 -24.10
CA ARG A 304 13.23 3.30 -25.20
C ARG A 304 14.00 2.09 -24.69
N LEU A 305 14.76 2.23 -23.61
CA LEU A 305 15.49 1.13 -22.97
C LEU A 305 14.50 0.17 -22.31
N TRP A 306 13.54 0.72 -21.53
CA TRP A 306 12.52 -0.05 -20.84
C TRP A 306 11.56 -0.78 -21.77
N GLY A 307 11.21 -0.17 -22.90
CA GLY A 307 10.35 -0.78 -23.93
C GLY A 307 10.93 -2.02 -24.61
N LYS A 308 12.21 -2.37 -24.35
CA LYS A 308 12.84 -3.60 -24.86
C LYS A 308 12.75 -4.77 -23.87
N VAL A 309 12.33 -4.53 -22.66
CA VAL A 309 12.19 -5.56 -21.64
C VAL A 309 10.85 -6.24 -21.78
N HIS A 310 10.85 -7.56 -21.89
CA HIS A 310 9.63 -8.38 -21.92
C HIS A 310 9.79 -9.56 -20.97
N PHE A 311 8.75 -9.84 -20.20
CA PHE A 311 8.80 -10.94 -19.22
C PHE A 311 8.93 -12.31 -19.89
N ALA A 312 8.35 -12.49 -21.07
CA ALA A 312 8.44 -13.75 -21.83
C ALA A 312 9.82 -14.04 -22.42
N ASP A 313 10.79 -13.12 -22.35
CA ASP A 313 12.13 -13.31 -22.91
C ASP A 313 12.99 -14.29 -22.09
N TRP A 314 12.66 -14.46 -20.80
CA TRP A 314 13.31 -15.45 -19.94
C TRP A 314 12.43 -16.69 -19.76
N THR A 315 12.97 -17.86 -20.06
CA THR A 315 12.29 -19.16 -19.94
C THR A 315 13.11 -20.18 -19.11
N GLY A 316 14.20 -19.73 -18.47
CA GLY A 316 15.06 -20.55 -17.61
C GLY A 316 14.49 -20.71 -16.20
N GLU A 317 15.31 -21.27 -15.29
CA GLU A 317 14.97 -21.31 -13.87
C GLU A 317 14.85 -19.89 -13.30
N MET A 318 13.91 -19.72 -12.34
CA MET A 318 13.73 -18.43 -11.67
C MET A 318 14.84 -18.20 -10.64
N PRO A 319 15.24 -16.92 -10.40
CA PRO A 319 16.23 -16.59 -9.39
C PRO A 319 15.70 -16.87 -7.97
N PRO A 320 16.60 -16.86 -6.96
CA PRO A 320 16.17 -16.88 -5.57
C PRO A 320 15.29 -15.67 -5.22
N ASP A 321 14.59 -15.76 -4.08
CA ASP A 321 13.75 -14.68 -3.56
C ASP A 321 14.60 -13.49 -3.12
N PHE A 322 14.60 -12.41 -3.91
CA PHE A 322 15.39 -11.21 -3.65
C PHE A 322 15.02 -10.55 -2.31
N LEU A 323 13.72 -10.32 -2.10
CA LEU A 323 13.24 -9.69 -0.87
C LEU A 323 13.32 -10.65 0.34
N GLY A 324 13.10 -11.94 0.13
CA GLY A 324 13.23 -12.94 1.20
C GLY A 324 14.66 -13.02 1.75
N ILE A 325 15.68 -12.90 0.91
CA ILE A 325 17.07 -12.82 1.37
C ILE A 325 17.31 -11.49 2.11
N TYR A 326 16.83 -10.35 1.58
CA TYR A 326 16.91 -9.07 2.28
C TYR A 326 16.33 -9.16 3.70
N GLU A 327 15.14 -9.72 3.84
CA GLU A 327 14.47 -9.86 5.14
C GLU A 327 15.23 -10.71 6.16
N GLN A 328 15.98 -11.73 5.71
CA GLN A 328 16.78 -12.57 6.60
C GLN A 328 17.93 -11.80 7.27
N TYR A 329 18.50 -10.82 6.60
CA TYR A 329 19.66 -10.06 7.07
C TYR A 329 19.30 -8.71 7.67
N LEU A 330 18.33 -8.02 7.10
CA LEU A 330 17.99 -6.62 7.36
C LEU A 330 16.54 -6.42 7.79
N GLY A 331 15.70 -7.46 7.72
CA GLY A 331 14.34 -7.43 8.23
C GLY A 331 14.34 -7.52 9.76
N THR A 332 14.16 -6.39 10.46
CA THR A 332 14.10 -6.28 11.93
C THR A 332 12.67 -6.29 12.47
#